data_a1c44a9c87b7bda8216b61ad4554d2ed
#
_entry.id   a1c44a9c87b7bda8216b61ad4554d2ed
#
_cell.length_a   1.000
_cell.length_b   1.000
_cell.length_c   1.000
_cell.angle_alpha   90.00
_cell.angle_beta   90.00
_cell.angle_gamma   90.00
#
_symmetry.space_group_name_H-M   'P 1'
#
loop_
_entity.id
_entity.type
_entity.pdbx_description
1 polymer ?
#
loop_
_entity_poly.entity_id
_entity_poly.type
_entity_poly.pdbx_seq_one_letter_code
_entity_poly.pdbx_strand_id
1 'polypeptide(L)'
;MKPNTLMSNVPMDLLYQALETEKGGVQVYSTALRCVINEDLKEEWTKYLEQTKTHVQILSDILKQLELDPDAETPGRKVVRYIGSSLVKAMEMAIRGSDPKSAQIVAAECVVLAETKDHLNWELLGELSKNFPDAAEILQSRYEQVEQEEDEHLYHSTGWCRELWIENLSMQAVLPPPEEVEDVQDAEEAARAKKERTKKAGAR
;
A
#
# COMPACT_ATOMS: atom_id res chain seq x y z
N MET A 1 -8.06 -28.18 -26.34
CA MET A 1 -8.90 -27.15 -25.71
C MET A 1 -8.53 -25.83 -26.35
N LYS A 2 -9.49 -25.05 -26.84
CA LYS A 2 -9.20 -23.68 -27.33
C LYS A 2 -8.92 -22.81 -26.08
N PRO A 3 -7.88 -21.97 -26.10
CA PRO A 3 -7.71 -20.99 -25.01
C PRO A 3 -8.97 -20.14 -24.96
N ASN A 4 -9.45 -19.91 -23.74
CA ASN A 4 -10.66 -19.14 -23.46
C ASN A 4 -10.48 -17.72 -24.02
N THR A 5 -11.21 -17.39 -25.08
CA THR A 5 -11.07 -16.16 -25.85
C THR A 5 -11.47 -14.91 -25.03
N LEU A 6 -12.04 -15.11 -23.81
CA LEU A 6 -12.47 -14.04 -22.91
C LEU A 6 -11.31 -13.35 -22.21
N MET A 7 -10.16 -14.01 -22.01
CA MET A 7 -9.02 -13.49 -21.26
C MET A 7 -8.03 -12.68 -22.12
N SER A 8 -8.23 -12.56 -23.43
CA SER A 8 -7.26 -11.89 -24.33
C SER A 8 -7.16 -10.37 -24.16
N ASN A 9 -8.05 -9.75 -23.39
CA ASN A 9 -8.13 -8.29 -23.19
C ASN A 9 -7.92 -7.83 -21.75
N VAL A 10 -7.77 -8.75 -20.80
CA VAL A 10 -7.45 -8.35 -19.40
C VAL A 10 -5.96 -8.00 -19.35
N PRO A 11 -5.59 -6.86 -18.78
CA PRO A 11 -4.18 -6.49 -18.62
C PRO A 11 -3.50 -7.38 -17.58
N MET A 12 -3.22 -8.61 -17.93
CA MET A 12 -2.62 -9.64 -17.06
C MET A 12 -1.32 -9.16 -16.41
N ASP A 13 -0.55 -8.32 -17.12
CA ASP A 13 0.71 -7.80 -16.58
C ASP A 13 0.49 -6.92 -15.34
N LEU A 14 -0.66 -6.22 -15.23
CA LEU A 14 -1.01 -5.46 -14.03
C LEU A 14 -1.15 -6.39 -12.81
N LEU A 15 -1.85 -7.53 -12.94
CA LEU A 15 -2.00 -8.51 -11.86
C LEU A 15 -0.66 -9.09 -11.42
N TYR A 16 0.22 -9.39 -12.39
CA TYR A 16 1.57 -9.87 -12.09
C TYR A 16 2.44 -8.80 -11.43
N GLN A 17 2.32 -7.55 -11.84
CA GLN A 17 3.02 -6.45 -11.20
C GLN A 17 2.51 -6.21 -9.77
N ALA A 18 1.20 -6.23 -9.56
CA ALA A 18 0.60 -6.10 -8.24
C ALA A 18 1.10 -7.21 -7.29
N LEU A 19 1.04 -8.48 -7.70
CA LEU A 19 1.59 -9.58 -6.90
C LEU A 19 3.08 -9.41 -6.58
N GLU A 20 3.87 -8.89 -7.52
CA GLU A 20 5.30 -8.68 -7.28
C GLU A 20 5.56 -7.46 -6.39
N THR A 21 4.69 -6.42 -6.43
CA THR A 21 4.74 -5.27 -5.53
C THR A 21 4.51 -5.72 -4.10
N GLU A 22 3.46 -6.50 -3.85
CA GLU A 22 3.18 -7.07 -2.52
C GLU A 22 4.31 -7.96 -2.01
N LYS A 23 4.86 -8.85 -2.87
CA LYS A 23 6.03 -9.66 -2.50
C LYS A 23 7.25 -8.79 -2.16
N GLY A 24 7.41 -7.67 -2.84
CA GLY A 24 8.40 -6.65 -2.54
C GLY A 24 8.11 -5.94 -1.23
N GLY A 25 6.85 -5.59 -0.97
CA GLY A 25 6.35 -4.97 0.26
C GLY A 25 6.69 -5.80 1.50
N VAL A 26 6.47 -7.12 1.45
CA VAL A 26 6.90 -8.02 2.54
C VAL A 26 8.39 -7.90 2.85
N GLN A 27 9.24 -7.76 1.84
CA GLN A 27 10.70 -7.59 2.04
C GLN A 27 11.04 -6.19 2.56
N VAL A 28 10.34 -5.17 2.06
CA VAL A 28 10.48 -3.78 2.49
C VAL A 28 10.12 -3.64 3.96
N TYR A 29 8.93 -4.07 4.40
CA TYR A 29 8.55 -4.03 5.80
C TYR A 29 9.46 -4.87 6.71
N SER A 30 9.81 -6.07 6.27
CA SER A 30 10.75 -6.92 7.04
C SER A 30 12.11 -6.26 7.25
N THR A 31 12.56 -5.44 6.30
CA THR A 31 13.82 -4.70 6.40
C THR A 31 13.63 -3.41 7.19
N ALA A 32 12.53 -2.70 6.99
CA ALA A 32 12.17 -1.47 7.72
C ALA A 32 12.08 -1.72 9.23
N LEU A 33 11.49 -2.85 9.65
CA LEU A 33 11.45 -3.27 11.06
C LEU A 33 12.82 -3.46 11.72
N ARG A 34 13.88 -3.60 10.93
CA ARG A 34 15.27 -3.63 11.44
C ARG A 34 15.88 -2.24 11.57
N CYS A 35 15.30 -1.25 10.92
CA CYS A 35 15.74 0.16 10.95
C CYS A 35 14.99 0.96 12.03
N VAL A 36 13.76 0.59 12.34
CA VAL A 36 12.87 1.37 13.19
C VAL A 36 13.32 1.32 14.65
N ILE A 37 13.31 2.47 15.30
CA ILE A 37 13.60 2.66 16.74
C ILE A 37 12.42 3.23 17.50
N ASN A 38 11.42 3.80 16.81
CA ASN A 38 10.16 4.23 17.40
C ASN A 38 9.25 3.01 17.58
N GLU A 39 8.77 2.76 18.80
CA GLU A 39 8.01 1.54 19.12
C GLU A 39 6.59 1.58 18.52
N ASP A 40 5.93 2.75 18.46
CA ASP A 40 4.59 2.87 17.88
C ASP A 40 4.63 2.58 16.37
N LEU A 41 5.57 3.19 15.66
CA LEU A 41 5.81 2.91 14.24
C LEU A 41 6.17 1.44 13.99
N LYS A 42 6.91 0.81 14.90
CA LYS A 42 7.28 -0.60 14.80
C LYS A 42 6.06 -1.52 14.96
N GLU A 43 5.15 -1.20 15.88
CA GLU A 43 3.90 -1.93 16.07
C GLU A 43 3.04 -1.82 14.81
N GLU A 44 2.88 -0.63 14.27
CA GLU A 44 2.13 -0.36 13.06
C GLU A 44 2.71 -1.10 11.84
N TRP A 45 4.00 -0.98 11.58
CA TRP A 45 4.63 -1.71 10.48
C TRP A 45 4.63 -3.24 10.66
N THR A 46 4.55 -3.73 11.89
CA THR A 46 4.35 -5.15 12.15
C THR A 46 2.95 -5.59 11.70
N LYS A 47 1.92 -4.79 11.99
CA LYS A 47 0.55 -5.00 11.50
C LYS A 47 0.53 -5.01 9.97
N TYR A 48 1.12 -4.00 9.33
CA TYR A 48 1.14 -3.85 7.88
C TYR A 48 1.88 -4.99 7.18
N LEU A 49 2.98 -5.49 7.75
CA LEU A 49 3.67 -6.67 7.24
C LEU A 49 2.75 -7.90 7.17
N GLU A 50 1.90 -8.13 8.17
CA GLU A 50 0.97 -9.26 8.18
C GLU A 50 -0.18 -9.05 7.18
N GLN A 51 -0.67 -7.83 7.02
CA GLN A 51 -1.67 -7.47 6.00
C GLN A 51 -1.09 -7.69 4.59
N THR A 52 0.09 -7.18 4.29
CA THR A 52 0.80 -7.37 3.00
C THR A 52 1.00 -8.85 2.66
N LYS A 53 1.33 -9.70 3.64
CA LYS A 53 1.39 -11.17 3.44
C LYS A 53 0.03 -11.74 3.04
N THR A 54 -1.05 -11.22 3.60
CA THR A 54 -2.41 -11.62 3.25
C THR A 54 -2.76 -11.17 1.83
N HIS A 55 -2.37 -9.95 1.44
CA HIS A 55 -2.55 -9.43 0.08
C HIS A 55 -1.80 -10.28 -0.97
N VAL A 56 -0.57 -10.70 -0.68
CA VAL A 56 0.17 -11.68 -1.53
C VAL A 56 -0.67 -12.94 -1.76
N GLN A 57 -1.31 -13.47 -0.72
CA GLN A 57 -2.14 -14.66 -0.85
C GLN A 57 -3.40 -14.38 -1.68
N ILE A 58 -4.07 -13.24 -1.44
CA ILE A 58 -5.25 -12.81 -2.19
C ILE A 58 -4.94 -12.72 -3.68
N LEU A 59 -3.87 -12.03 -4.08
CA LEU A 59 -3.47 -11.90 -5.48
C LEU A 59 -3.04 -13.23 -6.11
N SER A 60 -2.36 -14.09 -5.34
CA SER A 60 -2.01 -15.42 -5.80
C SER A 60 -3.25 -16.27 -6.08
N ASP A 61 -4.28 -16.16 -5.25
CA ASP A 61 -5.53 -16.89 -5.43
C ASP A 61 -6.38 -16.32 -6.57
N ILE A 62 -6.38 -14.99 -6.76
CA ILE A 62 -6.99 -14.33 -7.92
C ILE A 62 -6.37 -14.86 -9.21
N LEU A 63 -5.03 -14.88 -9.32
CA LEU A 63 -4.35 -15.41 -10.50
C LEU A 63 -4.74 -16.86 -10.79
N LYS A 64 -4.76 -17.73 -9.75
CA LYS A 64 -5.18 -19.14 -9.92
C LYS A 64 -6.62 -19.27 -10.37
N GLN A 65 -7.55 -18.47 -9.85
CA GLN A 65 -8.95 -18.47 -10.27
C GLN A 65 -9.12 -18.01 -11.72
N LEU A 66 -8.23 -17.15 -12.20
CA LEU A 66 -8.13 -16.70 -13.57
C LEU A 66 -7.36 -17.71 -14.49
N GLU A 67 -7.01 -18.89 -13.96
CA GLU A 67 -6.19 -19.91 -14.66
C GLU A 67 -4.81 -19.39 -15.08
N LEU A 68 -4.27 -18.41 -14.34
CA LEU A 68 -2.94 -17.85 -14.55
C LEU A 68 -1.95 -18.46 -13.54
N ASP A 69 -0.73 -18.69 -13.98
CA ASP A 69 0.36 -19.16 -13.12
C ASP A 69 0.94 -18.01 -12.28
N PRO A 70 0.77 -18.00 -10.94
CA PRO A 70 1.32 -16.94 -10.07
C PRO A 70 2.84 -16.80 -10.12
N ASP A 71 3.54 -17.81 -10.63
CA ASP A 71 5.00 -17.81 -10.73
C ASP A 71 5.50 -17.44 -12.14
N ALA A 72 4.60 -17.16 -13.09
CA ALA A 72 4.99 -16.76 -14.43
C ALA A 72 5.80 -15.46 -14.42
N GLU A 73 6.89 -15.45 -15.17
CA GLU A 73 7.78 -14.30 -15.29
C GLU A 73 7.35 -13.38 -16.44
N THR A 74 7.07 -12.11 -16.12
CA THR A 74 6.79 -11.08 -17.13
C THR A 74 7.85 -9.96 -17.09
N PRO A 75 8.01 -9.18 -18.16
CA PRO A 75 8.92 -8.03 -18.16
C PRO A 75 8.59 -7.01 -17.07
N GLY A 76 7.30 -6.67 -16.88
CA GLY A 76 6.83 -5.75 -15.85
C GLY A 76 7.17 -6.25 -14.45
N ARG A 77 6.92 -7.53 -14.19
CA ARG A 77 7.26 -8.18 -12.92
C ARG A 77 8.74 -8.07 -12.57
N LYS A 78 9.64 -8.27 -13.54
CA LYS A 78 11.09 -8.12 -13.33
C LYS A 78 11.49 -6.70 -12.94
N VAL A 79 10.85 -5.71 -13.55
CA VAL A 79 11.09 -4.29 -13.23
C VAL A 79 10.64 -3.99 -11.80
N VAL A 80 9.45 -4.42 -11.41
CA VAL A 80 8.91 -4.21 -10.06
C VAL A 80 9.81 -4.89 -9.01
N ARG A 81 10.23 -6.12 -9.25
CA ARG A 81 11.18 -6.84 -8.38
C ARG A 81 12.49 -6.09 -8.21
N TYR A 82 13.01 -5.52 -9.28
CA TYR A 82 14.23 -4.70 -9.23
C TYR A 82 14.03 -3.45 -8.35
N ILE A 83 12.90 -2.76 -8.49
CA ILE A 83 12.57 -1.57 -7.68
C ILE A 83 12.48 -1.97 -6.20
N GLY A 84 11.67 -2.96 -5.83
CA GLY A 84 11.53 -3.42 -4.46
C GLY A 84 12.86 -3.85 -3.83
N SER A 85 13.67 -4.63 -4.56
CA SER A 85 14.99 -5.02 -4.09
C SER A 85 15.97 -3.85 -3.96
N SER A 86 15.78 -2.78 -4.71
CA SER A 86 16.58 -1.55 -4.58
C SER A 86 16.23 -0.78 -3.31
N LEU A 87 14.95 -0.73 -2.92
CA LEU A 87 14.52 -0.14 -1.65
C LEU A 87 15.10 -0.90 -0.46
N VAL A 88 15.04 -2.24 -0.49
CA VAL A 88 15.68 -3.08 0.52
C VAL A 88 17.18 -2.79 0.64
N LYS A 89 17.89 -2.69 -0.49
CA LYS A 89 19.33 -2.37 -0.49
C LYS A 89 19.60 -0.98 0.09
N ALA A 90 18.76 0.02 -0.21
CA ALA A 90 18.91 1.36 0.36
C ALA A 90 18.81 1.33 1.90
N MET A 91 17.84 0.63 2.46
CA MET A 91 17.70 0.44 3.90
C MET A 91 18.89 -0.31 4.50
N GLU A 92 19.37 -1.37 3.85
CA GLU A 92 20.56 -2.10 4.31
C GLU A 92 21.83 -1.25 4.27
N MET A 93 21.94 -0.32 3.33
CA MET A 93 23.04 0.66 3.31
C MET A 93 22.94 1.62 4.49
N ALA A 94 21.73 2.10 4.80
CA ALA A 94 21.48 2.97 5.94
C ALA A 94 21.81 2.27 7.28
N ILE A 95 21.40 1.02 7.47
CA ILE A 95 21.75 0.23 8.68
C ILE A 95 23.26 0.15 8.89
N ARG A 96 24.04 0.03 7.82
CA ARG A 96 25.51 -0.12 7.89
C ARG A 96 26.27 1.19 8.00
N GLY A 97 25.74 2.27 7.46
CA GLY A 97 26.47 3.51 7.24
C GLY A 97 25.93 4.75 7.96
N SER A 98 24.79 4.65 8.63
CA SER A 98 24.13 5.78 9.30
C SER A 98 23.92 5.49 10.78
N ASP A 99 23.59 6.54 11.54
CA ASP A 99 23.07 6.39 12.90
C ASP A 99 21.61 5.85 12.86
N PRO A 100 21.10 5.33 13.97
CA PRO A 100 19.78 4.69 14.00
C PRO A 100 18.62 5.62 13.60
N LYS A 101 18.66 6.92 13.93
CA LYS A 101 17.62 7.88 13.54
C LYS A 101 17.60 8.10 12.04
N SER A 102 18.76 8.29 11.44
CA SER A 102 18.90 8.40 9.99
C SER A 102 18.47 7.13 9.26
N ALA A 103 18.80 5.95 9.78
CA ALA A 103 18.37 4.68 9.22
C ALA A 103 16.84 4.51 9.25
N GLN A 104 16.20 4.92 10.34
CA GLN A 104 14.73 4.90 10.46
C GLN A 104 14.06 5.82 9.42
N ILE A 105 14.60 7.03 9.20
CA ILE A 105 14.07 7.97 8.20
C ILE A 105 14.18 7.36 6.79
N VAL A 106 15.33 6.79 6.44
CA VAL A 106 15.50 6.11 5.14
C VAL A 106 14.50 4.96 4.98
N ALA A 107 14.24 4.23 6.06
CA ALA A 107 13.24 3.16 6.02
C ALA A 107 11.84 3.73 5.77
N ALA A 108 11.45 4.82 6.43
CA ALA A 108 10.16 5.46 6.22
C ALA A 108 9.99 5.95 4.77
N GLU A 109 11.02 6.57 4.19
CA GLU A 109 11.02 6.97 2.78
C GLU A 109 10.86 5.78 1.84
N CYS A 110 11.55 4.66 2.11
CA CYS A 110 11.45 3.44 1.30
C CYS A 110 10.06 2.80 1.41
N VAL A 111 9.45 2.80 2.59
CA VAL A 111 8.06 2.32 2.79
C VAL A 111 7.09 3.19 2.00
N VAL A 112 7.15 4.52 2.12
CA VAL A 112 6.27 5.44 1.34
C VAL A 112 6.38 5.19 -0.17
N LEU A 113 7.58 4.96 -0.69
CA LEU A 113 7.77 4.65 -2.12
C LEU A 113 7.14 3.31 -2.51
N ALA A 114 7.22 2.30 -1.66
CA ALA A 114 6.60 1.01 -1.90
C ALA A 114 5.07 1.14 -1.88
N GLU A 115 4.52 1.74 -0.83
CA GLU A 115 3.08 1.94 -0.63
C GLU A 115 2.46 2.80 -1.74
N THR A 116 3.15 3.85 -2.22
CA THR A 116 2.67 4.65 -3.36
C THR A 116 2.45 3.79 -4.61
N LYS A 117 3.33 2.82 -4.85
CA LYS A 117 3.18 1.91 -6.00
C LYS A 117 2.10 0.87 -5.75
N ASP A 118 1.96 0.38 -4.53
CA ASP A 118 1.00 -0.66 -4.18
C ASP A 118 -0.43 -0.12 -4.19
N HIS A 119 -0.68 0.98 -3.51
CA HIS A 119 -1.95 1.69 -3.55
C HIS A 119 -2.43 1.94 -4.99
N LEU A 120 -1.55 2.47 -5.87
CA LEU A 120 -1.89 2.67 -7.28
C LEU A 120 -2.24 1.35 -7.99
N ASN A 121 -1.60 0.23 -7.66
CA ASN A 121 -1.95 -1.06 -8.23
C ASN A 121 -3.38 -1.47 -7.83
N TRP A 122 -3.73 -1.32 -6.56
CA TRP A 122 -5.06 -1.69 -6.07
C TRP A 122 -6.14 -0.78 -6.62
N GLU A 123 -5.92 0.54 -6.72
CA GLU A 123 -6.83 1.45 -7.45
C GLU A 123 -7.10 0.94 -8.88
N LEU A 124 -6.03 0.59 -9.61
CA LEU A 124 -6.16 0.08 -10.99
C LEU A 124 -6.85 -1.29 -11.06
N LEU A 125 -6.67 -2.15 -10.06
CA LEU A 125 -7.41 -3.41 -9.96
C LEU A 125 -8.91 -3.16 -9.71
N GLY A 126 -9.26 -2.14 -8.93
CA GLY A 126 -10.63 -1.68 -8.77
C GLY A 126 -11.25 -1.20 -10.08
N GLU A 127 -10.52 -0.39 -10.86
CA GLU A 127 -10.97 0.01 -12.19
C GLU A 127 -11.10 -1.18 -13.15
N LEU A 128 -10.19 -2.14 -13.06
CA LEU A 128 -10.27 -3.37 -13.84
C LEU A 128 -11.54 -4.16 -13.51
N SER A 129 -11.90 -4.28 -12.25
CA SER A 129 -13.12 -4.97 -11.81
C SER A 129 -14.40 -4.34 -12.37
N LYS A 130 -14.42 -3.01 -12.53
CA LYS A 130 -15.57 -2.27 -13.09
C LYS A 130 -15.72 -2.45 -14.61
N ASN A 131 -14.62 -2.64 -15.32
CA ASN A 131 -14.60 -2.63 -16.78
C ASN A 131 -14.55 -4.03 -17.42
N PHE A 132 -14.23 -5.08 -16.64
CA PHE A 132 -14.10 -6.46 -17.10
C PHE A 132 -14.98 -7.39 -16.25
N PRO A 133 -16.22 -7.70 -16.71
CA PRO A 133 -17.18 -8.48 -15.92
C PRO A 133 -16.67 -9.84 -15.45
N ASP A 134 -15.85 -10.51 -16.25
CA ASP A 134 -15.27 -11.81 -15.90
C ASP A 134 -14.24 -11.72 -14.75
N ALA A 135 -13.59 -10.58 -14.60
CA ALA A 135 -12.69 -10.29 -13.49
C ALA A 135 -13.45 -9.71 -12.28
N ALA A 136 -14.58 -9.05 -12.51
CA ALA A 136 -15.38 -8.39 -11.47
C ALA A 136 -15.80 -9.36 -10.37
N GLU A 137 -16.33 -10.52 -10.72
CA GLU A 137 -16.79 -11.52 -9.73
C GLU A 137 -15.65 -12.01 -8.82
N ILE A 138 -14.44 -12.11 -9.37
CA ILE A 138 -13.26 -12.59 -8.65
C ILE A 138 -12.62 -11.48 -7.80
N LEU A 139 -12.56 -10.26 -8.33
CA LEU A 139 -11.89 -9.12 -7.68
C LEU A 139 -12.78 -8.45 -6.64
N GLN A 140 -14.06 -8.22 -6.94
CA GLN A 140 -14.94 -7.35 -6.17
C GLN A 140 -15.15 -7.81 -4.73
N SER A 141 -15.16 -9.11 -4.47
CA SER A 141 -15.36 -9.64 -3.11
C SER A 141 -14.19 -9.43 -2.16
N ARG A 142 -13.02 -9.04 -2.68
CA ARG A 142 -11.78 -8.89 -1.90
C ARG A 142 -11.13 -7.52 -2.01
N TYR A 143 -11.51 -6.76 -3.02
CA TYR A 143 -10.94 -5.46 -3.36
C TYR A 143 -11.20 -4.41 -2.27
N GLU A 144 -12.44 -4.24 -1.82
CA GLU A 144 -12.83 -3.16 -0.90
C GLU A 144 -12.07 -3.21 0.43
N GLN A 145 -11.84 -4.41 0.96
CA GLN A 145 -11.08 -4.57 2.20
C GLN A 145 -9.62 -4.18 2.01
N VAL A 146 -9.00 -4.66 0.93
CA VAL A 146 -7.58 -4.38 0.66
C VAL A 146 -7.36 -2.92 0.32
N GLU A 147 -8.24 -2.30 -0.47
CA GLU A 147 -8.16 -0.86 -0.78
C GLU A 147 -8.12 0.00 0.49
N GLN A 148 -8.99 -0.30 1.45
CA GLN A 148 -9.02 0.42 2.72
C GLN A 148 -7.74 0.21 3.53
N GLU A 149 -7.18 -1.01 3.54
CA GLU A 149 -5.92 -1.31 4.20
C GLU A 149 -4.75 -0.58 3.52
N GLU A 150 -4.72 -0.51 2.19
CA GLU A 150 -3.70 0.20 1.42
C GLU A 150 -3.77 1.73 1.57
N ASP A 151 -4.98 2.29 1.66
CA ASP A 151 -5.18 3.70 2.01
C ASP A 151 -4.53 4.01 3.38
N GLU A 152 -4.78 3.16 4.38
CA GLU A 152 -4.18 3.27 5.71
C GLU A 152 -2.66 3.18 5.65
N HIS A 153 -2.11 2.17 4.93
CA HIS A 153 -0.66 1.99 4.79
C HIS A 153 0.03 3.22 4.21
N LEU A 154 -0.46 3.72 3.08
CA LEU A 154 0.12 4.88 2.40
C LEU A 154 0.00 6.15 3.25
N TYR A 155 -1.20 6.39 3.80
CA TYR A 155 -1.49 7.61 4.53
C TYR A 155 -0.68 7.73 5.82
N HIS A 156 -0.70 6.68 6.65
CA HIS A 156 0.04 6.67 7.90
C HIS A 156 1.55 6.65 7.66
N SER A 157 2.05 5.83 6.71
CA SER A 157 3.49 5.82 6.41
C SER A 157 3.99 7.18 5.94
N THR A 158 3.17 7.92 5.16
CA THR A 158 3.50 9.29 4.74
C THR A 158 3.51 10.25 5.92
N GLY A 159 2.56 10.13 6.85
CA GLY A 159 2.50 10.88 8.10
C GLY A 159 3.75 10.65 8.95
N TRP A 160 4.08 9.39 9.22
CA TRP A 160 5.29 9.02 9.97
C TRP A 160 6.57 9.53 9.33
N CYS A 161 6.73 9.39 8.02
CA CYS A 161 7.91 9.87 7.31
C CYS A 161 8.09 11.38 7.50
N ARG A 162 7.00 12.14 7.45
CA ARG A 162 6.99 13.59 7.70
C ARG A 162 7.34 13.93 9.14
N GLU A 163 6.74 13.26 10.12
CA GLU A 163 7.00 13.50 11.54
C GLU A 163 8.47 13.19 11.90
N LEU A 164 9.02 12.10 11.41
CA LEU A 164 10.43 11.75 11.63
C LEU A 164 11.39 12.81 11.04
N TRP A 165 11.07 13.38 9.88
CA TRP A 165 11.84 14.48 9.32
C TRP A 165 11.71 15.77 10.14
N ILE A 166 10.49 16.12 10.59
CA ILE A 166 10.24 17.30 11.43
C ILE A 166 11.02 17.19 12.72
N GLU A 167 11.00 16.02 13.38
CA GLU A 167 11.78 15.76 14.59
C GLU A 167 13.29 15.89 14.32
N ASN A 168 13.78 15.28 13.23
CA ASN A 168 15.20 15.34 12.88
C ASN A 168 15.68 16.75 12.59
N LEU A 169 14.83 17.61 12.04
CA LEU A 169 15.10 19.02 11.77
C LEU A 169 14.91 19.90 13.01
N SER A 170 14.56 19.33 14.16
CA SER A 170 14.25 20.04 15.41
C SER A 170 13.16 21.11 15.24
N MET A 171 12.20 20.84 14.36
CA MET A 171 11.01 21.65 14.14
C MET A 171 9.89 21.23 15.10
N GLN A 172 8.92 22.13 15.34
CA GLN A 172 7.70 21.74 16.03
C GLN A 172 6.82 20.89 15.12
N ALA A 173 6.24 19.82 15.64
CA ALA A 173 5.23 19.05 14.93
C ALA A 173 4.06 19.95 14.51
N VAL A 174 3.70 19.89 13.24
CA VAL A 174 2.67 20.76 12.64
C VAL A 174 1.42 19.94 12.29
N LEU A 175 1.51 18.63 12.36
CA LEU A 175 0.46 17.68 11.99
C LEU A 175 0.10 16.82 13.20
N PRO A 176 -1.15 16.34 13.28
CA PRO A 176 -1.49 15.34 14.28
C PRO A 176 -0.64 14.08 14.04
N PRO A 177 -0.32 13.33 15.10
CA PRO A 177 0.30 12.02 14.98
C PRO A 177 -0.48 11.12 14.02
N PRO A 178 0.16 10.17 13.34
CA PRO A 178 -0.52 9.28 12.38
C PRO A 178 -1.73 8.56 12.95
N GLU A 179 -1.67 8.12 14.19
CA GLU A 179 -2.75 7.46 14.91
C GLU A 179 -3.99 8.33 15.15
N GLU A 180 -3.85 9.67 15.11
CA GLU A 180 -4.98 10.61 15.25
C GLU A 180 -5.62 10.97 13.91
N VAL A 181 -5.05 10.54 12.82
CA VAL A 181 -5.49 10.96 11.48
C VAL A 181 -6.85 10.37 11.13
N GLU A 182 -7.11 9.13 11.50
CA GLU A 182 -8.41 8.48 11.30
C GLU A 182 -9.50 9.25 12.05
N ASP A 183 -9.26 9.64 13.32
CA ASP A 183 -10.17 10.47 14.11
C ASP A 183 -10.41 11.84 13.46
N VAL A 184 -9.40 12.44 12.83
CA VAL A 184 -9.52 13.73 12.12
C VAL A 184 -10.35 13.58 10.85
N GLN A 185 -10.18 12.50 10.08
CA GLN A 185 -10.98 12.23 8.89
C GLN A 185 -12.45 12.00 9.25
N ASP A 186 -12.73 11.18 10.24
CA ASP A 186 -14.08 10.95 10.75
C ASP A 186 -14.74 12.25 11.23
N ALA A 187 -13.98 13.11 11.91
CA ALA A 187 -14.46 14.43 12.36
C ALA A 187 -14.75 15.37 11.17
N GLU A 188 -13.92 15.36 10.12
CA GLU A 188 -14.16 16.15 8.91
C GLU A 188 -15.36 15.64 8.12
N GLU A 189 -15.53 14.33 7.98
CA GLU A 189 -16.71 13.75 7.31
C GLU A 189 -18.00 14.04 8.07
N ALA A 190 -17.98 13.90 9.40
CA ALA A 190 -19.10 14.27 10.25
C ALA A 190 -19.45 15.76 10.12
N ALA A 191 -18.45 16.64 10.04
CA ALA A 191 -18.64 18.08 9.84
C ALA A 191 -19.23 18.39 8.44
N ARG A 192 -18.78 17.71 7.38
CA ARG A 192 -19.34 17.83 6.02
C ARG A 192 -20.79 17.37 5.98
N ALA A 193 -21.09 16.20 6.54
CA ALA A 193 -22.45 15.65 6.61
C ALA A 193 -23.42 16.57 7.36
N LYS A 194 -22.96 17.17 8.47
CA LYS A 194 -23.75 18.16 9.24
C LYS A 194 -24.03 19.43 8.44
N LYS A 195 -23.05 19.94 7.69
CA LYS A 195 -23.16 21.13 6.83
C LYS A 195 -24.15 20.92 5.66
N GLU A 196 -24.17 19.73 5.08
CA GLU A 196 -25.11 19.37 4.02
C GLU A 196 -26.55 19.24 4.54
N ARG A 197 -26.74 18.62 5.72
CA ARG A 197 -28.05 18.55 6.37
C ARG A 197 -28.62 19.93 6.68
N THR A 198 -27.80 20.86 7.16
CA THR A 198 -28.20 22.24 7.46
C THR A 198 -28.59 23.00 6.17
N LYS A 199 -27.86 22.80 5.05
CA LYS A 199 -28.19 23.37 3.77
C LYS A 199 -29.54 22.87 3.22
N LYS A 200 -29.81 21.55 3.36
CA LYS A 200 -31.10 20.96 2.92
C LYS A 200 -32.30 21.39 3.79
N ALA A 201 -32.08 21.67 5.07
CA ALA A 201 -33.12 22.14 5.99
C ALA A 201 -33.46 23.63 5.80
N GLY A 202 -32.50 24.46 5.38
CA GLY A 202 -32.71 25.89 5.10
C GLY A 202 -33.25 26.22 3.70
N ALA A 203 -33.42 25.21 2.83
CA ALA A 203 -33.95 25.34 1.47
C ALA A 203 -35.41 24.90 1.36
N ARG A 204 -36.10 24.71 2.46
CA ARG A 204 -37.56 24.50 2.57
C ARG A 204 -38.18 25.71 3.26
#